data_89df3fcaa99f2b03b14757fd17d7b12a
#
_entry.id   89df3fcaa99f2b03b14757fd17d7b12a
#
_cell.length_a   1.000
_cell.length_b   1.000
_cell.length_c   1.000
_cell.angle_alpha   90.00
_cell.angle_beta   90.00
_cell.angle_gamma   90.00
#
_symmetry.space_group_name_H-M   'P 1'
#
loop_
_entity.id
_entity.type
_entity.pdbx_description
1 polymer ?
#
loop_
_entity_poly.entity_id
_entity_poly.type
_entity_poly.pdbx_seq_one_letter_code
_entity_poly.pdbx_strand_id
1 'polypeptide(L)'
;MDPSFEYVFPAIRGIQAGREFYVSMCPLRLLPKLFLFNEAELVPELRAQRLLNRARLPDIARYISDNRDSYVFSAITASVDADVRFASASSGTELGMIGSLHIPMSARFIINDGQHRRAAIEMALRDCPELADESIAVVFFLDRGLER
;
A
#
# COMPACT_ATOMS: atom_id res chain seq x y z
N MET A 1 3.23 -22.91 1.78
CA MET A 1 3.37 -21.82 2.74
C MET A 1 2.33 -21.97 3.84
N ASP A 2 2.73 -21.64 5.04
CA ASP A 2 1.82 -21.70 6.18
C ASP A 2 0.70 -20.68 6.01
N PRO A 3 -0.58 -21.12 5.94
CA PRO A 3 -1.70 -20.20 5.76
C PRO A 3 -1.94 -19.27 6.93
N SER A 4 -1.29 -19.49 8.07
CA SER A 4 -1.44 -18.63 9.22
C SER A 4 -0.69 -17.31 9.10
N PHE A 5 0.21 -17.16 8.14
CA PHE A 5 0.97 -15.93 7.96
C PHE A 5 0.19 -14.97 7.07
N GLU A 6 -0.31 -13.91 7.69
CA GLU A 6 -1.10 -12.89 7.03
C GLU A 6 -0.71 -11.51 7.50
N TYR A 7 -0.88 -10.52 6.61
CA TYR A 7 -0.96 -9.12 7.03
C TYR A 7 -2.38 -8.86 7.49
N VAL A 8 -2.53 -8.11 8.57
CA VAL A 8 -3.85 -7.74 9.09
C VAL A 8 -3.90 -6.22 9.24
N PHE A 9 -4.84 -5.58 8.57
CA PHE A 9 -5.00 -4.14 8.60
C PHE A 9 -6.41 -3.76 9.01
N PRO A 10 -6.57 -2.69 9.81
CA PRO A 10 -7.90 -2.09 9.95
C PRO A 10 -8.33 -1.57 8.58
N ALA A 11 -9.57 -1.79 8.21
CA ALA A 11 -10.03 -1.44 6.88
C ALA A 11 -11.52 -1.12 6.85
N ILE A 12 -11.89 -0.36 5.82
CA ILE A 12 -13.28 -0.08 5.48
C ILE A 12 -13.51 -0.66 4.10
N ARG A 13 -14.53 -1.50 3.97
CA ARG A 13 -14.88 -2.14 2.72
C ARG A 13 -15.82 -1.25 1.91
N GLY A 14 -15.52 -1.09 0.64
CA GLY A 14 -16.38 -0.40 -0.32
C GLY A 14 -16.68 -1.28 -1.52
N ILE A 15 -17.55 -0.80 -2.38
CA ILE A 15 -17.93 -1.49 -3.61
C ILE A 15 -17.95 -0.50 -4.75
N GLN A 16 -17.25 -0.82 -5.84
CA GLN A 16 -17.29 -0.05 -7.10
C GLN A 16 -17.42 -1.03 -8.25
N ALA A 17 -18.34 -0.76 -9.15
CA ALA A 17 -18.60 -1.62 -10.31
C ALA A 17 -18.83 -3.08 -9.91
N GLY A 18 -19.54 -3.28 -8.79
CA GLY A 18 -19.83 -4.62 -8.27
C GLY A 18 -18.65 -5.33 -7.63
N ARG A 19 -17.50 -4.67 -7.50
CA ARG A 19 -16.30 -5.28 -6.92
C ARG A 19 -15.97 -4.63 -5.58
N GLU A 20 -15.50 -5.45 -4.66
CA GLU A 20 -15.06 -4.97 -3.35
C GLU A 20 -13.69 -4.32 -3.46
N PHE A 21 -13.50 -3.24 -2.72
CA PHE A 21 -12.20 -2.66 -2.48
C PHE A 21 -12.12 -2.25 -1.03
N TYR A 22 -10.90 -1.97 -0.55
CA TYR A 22 -10.67 -1.75 0.87
C TYR A 22 -9.78 -0.55 1.09
N VAL A 23 -10.22 0.36 1.97
CA VAL A 23 -9.41 1.48 2.40
C VAL A 23 -8.83 1.12 3.76
N SER A 24 -7.51 1.02 3.85
CA SER A 24 -6.85 0.59 5.07
C SER A 24 -5.79 1.57 5.51
N MET A 25 -5.38 1.43 6.77
CA MET A 25 -4.31 2.24 7.33
C MET A 25 -3.09 1.34 7.50
N CYS A 26 -1.98 1.73 6.89
CA CYS A 26 -0.78 0.92 6.87
C CYS A 26 0.37 1.64 7.57
N PRO A 27 1.03 1.00 8.55
CA PRO A 27 2.21 1.61 9.15
C PRO A 27 3.31 1.82 8.12
N LEU A 28 4.00 2.94 8.19
CA LEU A 28 5.04 3.26 7.22
C LEU A 28 6.13 2.20 7.16
N ARG A 29 6.46 1.58 8.29
CA ARG A 29 7.50 0.55 8.33
C ARG A 29 7.19 -0.66 7.46
N LEU A 30 5.91 -0.91 7.16
CA LEU A 30 5.51 -2.06 6.35
C LEU A 30 5.55 -1.77 4.85
N LEU A 31 5.55 -0.50 4.45
CA LEU A 31 5.49 -0.17 3.02
C LEU A 31 6.62 -0.79 2.21
N PRO A 32 7.89 -0.72 2.65
CA PRO A 32 8.96 -1.34 1.86
C PRO A 32 8.86 -2.86 1.79
N LYS A 33 8.26 -3.49 2.81
CA LYS A 33 8.10 -4.94 2.82
C LYS A 33 6.92 -5.39 1.99
N LEU A 34 5.82 -4.63 2.05
CA LEU A 34 4.59 -4.96 1.36
C LEU A 34 4.72 -4.76 -0.13
N PHE A 35 5.36 -3.67 -0.54
CA PHE A 35 5.49 -3.28 -1.94
C PHE A 35 6.95 -3.37 -2.37
N LEU A 36 7.45 -4.59 -2.45
CA LEU A 36 8.78 -4.82 -3.00
C LEU A 36 8.75 -4.46 -4.48
N PHE A 37 9.56 -3.47 -4.84
CA PHE A 37 9.61 -3.02 -6.22
C PHE A 37 10.54 -3.91 -7.02
N ASN A 38 9.98 -4.62 -8.01
CA ASN A 38 10.76 -5.42 -8.93
C ASN A 38 10.52 -4.93 -10.35
N GLU A 39 11.45 -4.14 -10.86
CA GLU A 39 11.35 -3.57 -12.19
C GLU A 39 11.25 -4.63 -13.29
N ALA A 40 11.86 -5.79 -13.07
CA ALA A 40 11.86 -6.85 -14.07
C ALA A 40 10.47 -7.45 -14.29
N GLU A 41 9.55 -7.30 -13.35
CA GLU A 41 8.18 -7.81 -13.46
C GLU A 41 7.26 -6.85 -14.19
N LEU A 42 7.72 -5.64 -14.49
CA LEU A 42 6.90 -4.62 -15.14
C LEU A 42 7.02 -4.68 -16.64
N VAL A 43 5.95 -4.28 -17.33
CA VAL A 43 6.03 -4.06 -18.77
C VAL A 43 7.00 -2.91 -19.06
N PRO A 44 7.70 -2.92 -20.22
CA PRO A 44 8.74 -1.93 -20.51
C PRO A 44 8.29 -0.47 -20.39
N GLU A 45 7.06 -0.16 -20.78
CA GLU A 45 6.53 1.20 -20.73
C GLU A 45 6.44 1.71 -19.29
N LEU A 46 5.93 0.89 -18.38
CA LEU A 46 5.80 1.26 -16.98
C LEU A 46 7.18 1.37 -16.31
N ARG A 47 8.09 0.48 -16.69
CA ARG A 47 9.45 0.49 -16.17
C ARG A 47 10.17 1.78 -16.55
N ALA A 48 10.04 2.20 -17.80
CA ALA A 48 10.67 3.43 -18.29
C ALA A 48 10.14 4.65 -17.56
N GLN A 49 8.81 4.73 -17.35
CA GLN A 49 8.21 5.84 -16.61
C GLN A 49 8.77 5.95 -15.20
N ARG A 50 8.91 4.84 -14.51
CA ARG A 50 9.40 4.83 -13.14
C ARG A 50 10.86 5.25 -13.05
N LEU A 51 11.67 4.80 -13.99
CA LEU A 51 13.09 5.20 -14.04
C LEU A 51 13.26 6.69 -14.28
N LEU A 52 12.45 7.25 -15.17
CA LEU A 52 12.53 8.68 -15.50
C LEU A 52 12.22 9.57 -14.28
N ASN A 53 11.48 9.07 -13.32
CA ASN A 53 11.04 9.86 -12.18
C ASN A 53 11.87 9.65 -10.90
N ARG A 54 12.90 8.81 -10.96
CA ARG A 54 13.73 8.53 -9.79
C ARG A 54 14.45 9.76 -9.24
N ALA A 55 14.77 10.70 -10.10
CA ALA A 55 15.46 11.91 -9.67
C ALA A 55 14.64 12.77 -8.71
N ARG A 56 13.33 12.55 -8.66
CA ARG A 56 12.44 13.29 -7.77
C ARG A 56 12.42 12.76 -6.35
N LEU A 57 12.92 11.53 -6.13
CA LEU A 57 12.81 10.87 -4.84
C LEU A 57 13.50 11.61 -3.70
N PRO A 58 14.75 12.13 -3.87
CA PRO A 58 15.37 12.84 -2.77
C PRO A 58 14.60 14.09 -2.34
N ASP A 59 13.95 14.77 -3.28
CA ASP A 59 13.17 15.97 -2.96
C ASP A 59 11.92 15.60 -2.16
N ILE A 60 11.25 14.52 -2.53
CA ILE A 60 10.06 14.06 -1.81
C ILE A 60 10.44 13.58 -0.41
N ALA A 61 11.56 12.86 -0.29
CA ALA A 61 12.04 12.41 1.01
C ALA A 61 12.39 13.59 1.91
N ARG A 62 13.02 14.64 1.36
CA ARG A 62 13.32 15.86 2.11
C ARG A 62 12.05 16.58 2.55
N TYR A 63 11.00 16.53 1.73
CA TYR A 63 9.73 17.13 2.13
C TYR A 63 9.26 16.56 3.47
N ILE A 64 9.37 15.25 3.65
CA ILE A 64 8.98 14.61 4.92
C ILE A 64 9.90 15.08 6.05
N SER A 65 11.21 15.00 5.84
CA SER A 65 12.20 15.35 6.87
C SER A 65 12.09 16.82 7.29
N ASP A 66 11.84 17.72 6.33
CA ASP A 66 11.75 19.15 6.60
C ASP A 66 10.39 19.55 7.16
N ASN A 67 9.40 18.69 7.07
CA ASN A 67 8.03 19.00 7.50
C ASN A 67 7.47 17.90 8.39
N ARG A 68 8.27 17.45 9.38
CA ARG A 68 7.91 16.33 10.25
C ARG A 68 6.54 16.47 10.92
N ASP A 69 6.17 17.70 11.26
CA ASP A 69 4.92 17.96 11.98
C ASP A 69 3.80 18.46 11.07
N SER A 70 4.05 18.54 9.77
CA SER A 70 3.07 19.12 8.84
C SER A 70 2.99 18.45 7.49
N TYR A 71 3.78 17.40 7.22
CA TYR A 71 3.71 16.75 5.92
C TYR A 71 2.35 16.08 5.73
N VAL A 72 1.90 16.02 4.47
CA VAL A 72 0.65 15.34 4.11
C VAL A 72 0.89 14.54 2.85
N PHE A 73 0.53 13.26 2.88
CA PHE A 73 0.56 12.40 1.71
C PHE A 73 -0.82 11.85 1.43
N SER A 74 -1.21 11.85 0.17
CA SER A 74 -2.42 11.18 -0.27
C SER A 74 -2.22 9.67 -0.24
N ALA A 75 -3.33 8.95 -0.32
CA ALA A 75 -3.32 7.49 -0.25
C ALA A 75 -2.54 6.86 -1.39
N ILE A 76 -1.96 5.71 -1.10
CA ILE A 76 -1.39 4.83 -2.12
C ILE A 76 -2.51 3.92 -2.62
N THR A 77 -2.58 3.71 -3.93
CA THR A 77 -3.55 2.80 -4.54
C THR A 77 -2.80 1.60 -5.08
N ALA A 78 -3.25 0.41 -4.69
CA ALA A 78 -2.55 -0.83 -5.04
C ALA A 78 -3.53 -1.92 -5.44
N SER A 79 -3.08 -2.79 -6.33
CA SER A 79 -3.80 -4.01 -6.70
C SER A 79 -3.19 -5.20 -5.96
N VAL A 80 -4.04 -6.12 -5.53
CA VAL A 80 -3.65 -7.32 -4.80
C VAL A 80 -4.10 -8.54 -5.58
N ASP A 81 -3.16 -9.42 -5.90
CA ASP A 81 -3.46 -10.70 -6.54
C ASP A 81 -3.39 -11.81 -5.49
N ALA A 82 -4.47 -12.00 -4.77
CA ALA A 82 -4.60 -13.03 -3.74
C ALA A 82 -6.04 -13.13 -3.29
N ASP A 83 -6.36 -14.22 -2.62
CA ASP A 83 -7.62 -14.35 -1.89
C ASP A 83 -7.46 -13.64 -0.55
N VAL A 84 -8.20 -12.56 -0.37
CA VAL A 84 -8.19 -11.82 0.89
C VAL A 84 -9.44 -12.16 1.69
N ARG A 85 -9.37 -11.93 3.01
CA ARG A 85 -10.49 -12.17 3.90
C ARG A 85 -10.78 -10.89 4.66
N PHE A 86 -12.06 -10.50 4.68
CA PHE A 86 -12.50 -9.34 5.46
C PHE A 86 -13.36 -9.80 6.62
N ALA A 87 -12.95 -9.45 7.83
CA ALA A 87 -13.70 -9.79 9.04
C ALA A 87 -14.35 -8.52 9.58
N SER A 88 -15.68 -8.44 9.44
CA SER A 88 -16.44 -7.28 9.92
C SER A 88 -16.39 -7.18 11.45
N ALA A 89 -16.25 -5.96 11.94
CA ALA A 89 -16.24 -5.70 13.36
C ALA A 89 -17.65 -5.78 13.97
N SER A 90 -18.68 -5.64 13.15
CA SER A 90 -20.07 -5.65 13.59
C SER A 90 -20.95 -6.21 12.50
N SER A 91 -22.15 -6.69 12.90
CA SER A 91 -23.12 -7.23 11.96
C SER A 91 -24.06 -6.17 11.37
N GLY A 92 -23.96 -4.91 11.78
CA GLY A 92 -24.80 -3.85 11.24
C GLY A 92 -24.43 -3.49 9.80
N THR A 93 -25.36 -2.86 9.09
CA THR A 93 -25.15 -2.53 7.67
C THR A 93 -24.01 -1.51 7.48
N GLU A 94 -24.00 -0.45 8.28
CA GLU A 94 -22.94 0.57 8.17
C GLU A 94 -21.67 0.12 8.88
N LEU A 95 -21.79 -0.37 10.10
CA LEU A 95 -20.63 -0.82 10.87
C LEU A 95 -20.07 -2.14 10.36
N GLY A 96 -20.86 -2.90 9.60
CA GLY A 96 -20.39 -4.12 8.95
C GLY A 96 -19.38 -3.89 7.86
N MET A 97 -19.24 -2.63 7.39
CA MET A 97 -18.22 -2.26 6.41
C MET A 97 -16.86 -1.99 7.07
N ILE A 98 -16.82 -1.89 8.39
CA ILE A 98 -15.59 -1.64 9.14
C ILE A 98 -15.12 -2.95 9.73
N GLY A 99 -13.83 -3.22 9.60
CA GLY A 99 -13.29 -4.47 10.15
C GLY A 99 -11.81 -4.60 9.93
N SER A 100 -11.36 -5.83 9.80
CA SER A 100 -9.98 -6.15 9.52
C SER A 100 -9.85 -6.86 8.19
N LEU A 101 -8.85 -6.44 7.41
CA LEU A 101 -8.51 -7.05 6.13
C LEU A 101 -7.32 -7.97 6.34
N HIS A 102 -7.47 -9.22 5.96
CA HIS A 102 -6.45 -10.25 6.09
C HIS A 102 -5.91 -10.60 4.71
N ILE A 103 -4.62 -10.36 4.50
CA ILE A 103 -3.97 -10.58 3.20
C ILE A 103 -2.84 -11.59 3.40
N PRO A 104 -2.84 -12.71 2.67
CA PRO A 104 -1.74 -13.68 2.80
C PRO A 104 -0.40 -13.02 2.49
N MET A 105 0.65 -13.37 3.23
CA MET A 105 1.98 -12.83 2.97
C MET A 105 2.53 -13.25 1.60
N SER A 106 1.95 -14.29 1.00
CA SER A 106 2.30 -14.71 -0.35
C SER A 106 1.66 -13.86 -1.44
N ALA A 107 0.79 -12.92 -1.07
CA ALA A 107 0.09 -12.08 -2.04
C ALA A 107 1.07 -11.24 -2.87
N ARG A 108 0.68 -10.98 -4.10
CA ARG A 108 1.42 -10.10 -5.00
C ARG A 108 0.73 -8.75 -5.03
N PHE A 109 1.54 -7.70 -4.96
CA PHE A 109 1.03 -6.34 -4.93
C PHE A 109 1.64 -5.53 -6.05
N ILE A 110 0.84 -4.68 -6.67
CA ILE A 110 1.33 -3.68 -7.62
C ILE A 110 0.76 -2.33 -7.22
N ILE A 111 1.64 -1.35 -7.05
CA ILE A 111 1.19 0.02 -6.80
C ILE A 111 0.71 0.62 -8.10
N ASN A 112 -0.54 1.04 -8.14
CA ASN A 112 -1.14 1.72 -9.29
C ASN A 112 -0.85 3.21 -9.25
N ASP A 113 -0.87 3.79 -8.05
CA ASP A 113 -0.56 5.19 -7.84
C ASP A 113 0.14 5.33 -6.50
N GLY A 114 1.25 6.07 -6.48
CA GLY A 114 1.99 6.34 -5.25
C GLY A 114 3.36 5.68 -5.17
N GLN A 115 3.95 5.22 -6.28
CA GLN A 115 5.28 4.62 -6.28
C GLN A 115 6.33 5.57 -5.74
N HIS A 116 6.25 6.85 -6.11
CA HIS A 116 7.20 7.85 -5.64
C HIS A 116 7.07 8.05 -4.14
N ARG A 117 5.82 8.09 -3.65
CA ARG A 117 5.57 8.21 -2.21
C ARG A 117 6.14 7.02 -1.46
N ARG A 118 5.92 5.81 -1.96
CA ARG A 118 6.46 4.59 -1.33
C ARG A 118 7.97 4.64 -1.25
N ALA A 119 8.64 4.96 -2.38
CA ALA A 119 10.09 4.99 -2.43
C ALA A 119 10.66 6.12 -1.56
N ALA A 120 10.02 7.29 -1.56
CA ALA A 120 10.46 8.40 -0.74
C ALA A 120 10.31 8.11 0.75
N ILE A 121 9.23 7.43 1.13
CA ILE A 121 9.02 7.01 2.52
C ILE A 121 10.13 6.04 2.93
N GLU A 122 10.49 5.09 2.06
CA GLU A 122 11.58 4.16 2.34
C GLU A 122 12.89 4.92 2.59
N MET A 123 13.19 5.93 1.77
CA MET A 123 14.38 6.76 1.98
C MET A 123 14.30 7.53 3.29
N ALA A 124 13.14 8.12 3.57
CA ALA A 124 12.96 8.91 4.79
C ALA A 124 13.08 8.06 6.05
N LEU A 125 12.64 6.80 6.01
CA LEU A 125 12.74 5.89 7.15
C LEU A 125 14.20 5.59 7.52
N ARG A 126 15.11 5.64 6.56
CA ARG A 126 16.53 5.44 6.83
C ARG A 126 17.10 6.60 7.64
N ASP A 127 16.65 7.83 7.35
CA ASP A 127 17.13 9.04 8.01
C ASP A 127 16.37 9.35 9.29
N CYS A 128 15.10 8.97 9.36
CA CYS A 128 14.20 9.24 10.48
C CYS A 128 13.47 7.96 10.89
N PRO A 129 14.13 7.06 11.64
CA PRO A 129 13.49 5.78 12.01
C PRO A 129 12.20 5.93 12.82
N GLU A 130 12.01 7.06 13.49
CA GLU A 130 10.80 7.32 14.26
C GLU A 130 9.55 7.46 13.39
N LEU A 131 9.70 7.62 12.09
CA LEU A 131 8.58 7.61 11.16
C LEU A 131 7.89 6.25 11.07
N ALA A 132 8.55 5.20 11.53
CA ALA A 132 8.07 3.82 11.36
C ALA A 132 6.66 3.61 11.92
N ASP A 133 6.30 4.33 12.99
CA ASP A 133 5.00 4.18 13.65
C ASP A 133 3.93 5.09 13.09
N GLU A 134 4.26 5.97 12.17
CA GLU A 134 3.26 6.76 11.47
C GLU A 134 2.62 5.90 10.37
N SER A 135 1.54 6.38 9.78
CA SER A 135 0.77 5.55 8.85
C SER A 135 0.35 6.35 7.62
N ILE A 136 -0.03 5.61 6.59
CA ILE A 136 -0.57 6.17 5.36
C ILE A 136 -1.77 5.33 4.94
N ALA A 137 -2.77 5.97 4.34
CA ALA A 137 -3.89 5.24 3.80
C ALA A 137 -3.47 4.49 2.54
N VAL A 138 -3.90 3.23 2.42
CA VAL A 138 -3.68 2.42 1.24
C VAL A 138 -5.03 1.89 0.78
N VAL A 139 -5.35 2.10 -0.49
CA VAL A 139 -6.57 1.59 -1.10
C VAL A 139 -6.19 0.33 -1.86
N PHE A 140 -6.75 -0.81 -1.44
CA PHE A 140 -6.49 -2.10 -2.07
C PHE A 140 -7.63 -2.48 -2.99
N PHE A 141 -7.30 -2.75 -4.25
CA PHE A 141 -8.22 -3.34 -5.22
C PHE A 141 -7.81 -4.79 -5.45
N LEU A 142 -8.80 -5.66 -5.55
CA LEU A 142 -8.54 -7.07 -5.83
C LEU A 142 -8.41 -7.25 -7.33
N ASP A 143 -7.27 -7.76 -7.78
CA ASP A 143 -7.02 -7.96 -9.20
C ASP A 143 -6.26 -9.28 -9.39
N ARG A 144 -7.02 -10.33 -9.68
CA ARG A 144 -6.45 -11.65 -9.96
C ARG A 144 -5.91 -11.63 -11.38
N GLY A 145 -4.64 -11.90 -11.53
CA GLY A 145 -4.03 -11.97 -12.84
C GLY A 145 -3.03 -10.86 -13.14
N LEU A 146 -2.32 -10.41 -12.11
CA LEU A 146 -1.27 -9.39 -12.27
C LEU A 146 -0.11 -9.83 -13.15
N GLU A 147 -0.04 -11.11 -13.49
CA GLU A 147 1.00 -11.65 -14.35
C GLU A 147 0.70 -11.49 -15.84
N ARG A 148 -0.47 -11.05 -16.18
CA ARG A 148 -0.86 -10.88 -17.59
C ARG A 148 -0.13 -9.73 -18.23
#